data_45c56f094074673e19d8105675e26f03
#
_entry.id   45c56f094074673e19d8105675e26f03
#
_cell.length_a   1.000
_cell.length_b   1.000
_cell.length_c   1.000
_cell.angle_alpha   90.00
_cell.angle_beta   90.00
_cell.angle_gamma   90.00
#
_symmetry.space_group_name_H-M   'P 1'
#
loop_
_entity.id
_entity.type
_entity.pdbx_description
1 polymer ?
#
loop_
_entity_poly.entity_id
_entity_poly.type
_entity_poly.pdbx_seq_one_letter_code
_entity_poly.pdbx_strand_id
1 'polypeptide(L)'
;MRLLPRLIHAFAKPYWYVLRPITVGVRVLLIRDDTILLVKHTYQEYWYLPGGGVKKGETLEDAIRREVSEEIGAQLGNLALLGVYSNFYEYKSDHIVVFLCKDFTLDGKMDNEIAEIRLFKIAELPADISPGSIRRIEEYLRRDHSPTVGRW
;
A
#
# COMPACT_ATOMS: atom_id res chain seq x y z
N MET A 1 23.24 5.88 -3.99
CA MET A 1 22.33 4.74 -3.88
C MET A 1 20.90 4.97 -4.39
N ARG A 2 20.50 6.21 -4.68
CA ARG A 2 19.14 6.55 -5.20
C ARG A 2 18.96 6.40 -6.72
N LEU A 3 20.01 6.16 -7.49
CA LEU A 3 20.00 6.10 -8.96
C LEU A 3 19.58 4.72 -9.50
N LEU A 4 19.91 3.64 -8.81
CA LEU A 4 19.71 2.28 -9.27
C LEU A 4 18.21 1.91 -9.43
N PRO A 5 17.31 2.18 -8.47
CA PRO A 5 15.87 1.92 -8.65
C PRO A 5 15.26 2.74 -9.79
N ARG A 6 15.69 4.01 -9.96
CA ARG A 6 15.21 4.87 -11.05
C ARG A 6 15.68 4.38 -12.43
N LEU A 7 16.91 3.88 -12.54
CA LEU A 7 17.43 3.31 -13.79
C LEU A 7 16.71 2.00 -14.14
N ILE A 8 16.54 1.09 -13.18
CA ILE A 8 15.78 -0.16 -13.39
C ILE A 8 14.36 0.15 -13.87
N HIS A 9 13.70 1.13 -13.26
CA HIS A 9 12.37 1.57 -13.66
C HIS A 9 12.34 2.12 -15.10
N ALA A 10 13.32 2.94 -15.49
CA ALA A 10 13.41 3.49 -16.84
C ALA A 10 13.63 2.42 -17.91
N PHE A 11 14.45 1.39 -17.63
CA PHE A 11 14.68 0.26 -18.54
C PHE A 11 13.50 -0.71 -18.60
N ALA A 12 12.66 -0.79 -17.56
CA ALA A 12 11.47 -1.64 -17.56
C ALA A 12 10.31 -1.05 -18.38
N LYS A 13 10.27 0.27 -18.65
CA LYS A 13 9.18 0.92 -19.40
C LYS A 13 8.95 0.33 -20.81
N PRO A 14 9.97 0.10 -21.68
CA PRO A 14 9.76 -0.53 -22.96
C PRO A 14 9.18 -1.96 -22.86
N TYR A 15 9.62 -2.71 -21.87
CA TYR A 15 9.07 -4.04 -21.58
C TYR A 15 7.59 -3.98 -21.21
N TRP A 16 7.20 -3.03 -20.34
CA TRP A 16 5.80 -2.84 -19.96
C TRP A 16 4.93 -2.34 -21.12
N TYR A 17 5.48 -1.51 -21.99
CA TYR A 17 4.76 -1.07 -23.20
C TYR A 17 4.42 -2.25 -24.12
N VAL A 18 5.33 -3.18 -24.30
CA VAL A 18 5.14 -4.37 -25.16
C VAL A 18 4.23 -5.40 -24.51
N LEU A 19 4.48 -5.75 -23.25
CA LEU A 19 3.77 -6.84 -22.58
C LEU A 19 2.47 -6.41 -21.90
N ARG A 20 2.31 -5.11 -21.57
CA ARG A 20 1.14 -4.57 -20.85
C ARG A 20 0.71 -5.47 -19.68
N PRO A 21 1.60 -5.74 -18.73
CA PRO A 21 1.36 -6.75 -17.71
C PRO A 21 0.17 -6.40 -16.82
N ILE A 22 -0.57 -7.44 -16.43
CA ILE A 22 -1.54 -7.35 -15.34
C ILE A 22 -0.80 -7.70 -14.06
N THR A 23 -0.85 -6.82 -13.07
CA THR A 23 -0.24 -6.99 -11.76
C THR A 23 -1.28 -6.93 -10.66
N VAL A 24 -0.98 -7.55 -9.54
CA VAL A 24 -1.82 -7.48 -8.34
C VAL A 24 -0.98 -6.97 -7.18
N GLY A 25 -1.46 -5.93 -6.55
CA GLY A 25 -0.89 -5.37 -5.34
C GLY A 25 -1.84 -5.51 -4.16
N VAL A 26 -1.30 -5.45 -2.96
CA VAL A 26 -2.06 -5.42 -1.71
C VAL A 26 -1.67 -4.21 -0.90
N ARG A 27 -2.65 -3.57 -0.24
CA ARG A 27 -2.46 -2.46 0.70
C ARG A 27 -3.33 -2.67 1.92
N VAL A 28 -2.97 -2.06 3.03
CA VAL A 28 -3.76 -2.14 4.25
C VAL A 28 -3.90 -0.78 4.94
N LEU A 29 -5.11 -0.49 5.41
CA LEU A 29 -5.37 0.57 6.37
C LEU A 29 -5.13 -0.01 7.77
N LEU A 30 -4.07 0.44 8.42
CA LEU A 30 -3.75 0.10 9.81
C LEU A 30 -4.30 1.20 10.70
N ILE A 31 -5.46 0.93 11.31
CA ILE A 31 -6.19 1.89 12.14
C ILE A 31 -6.06 1.49 13.60
N ARG A 32 -5.67 2.43 14.45
CA ARG A 32 -5.67 2.27 15.89
C ARG A 32 -6.32 3.50 16.52
N ASP A 33 -7.44 3.29 17.19
CA ASP A 33 -8.27 4.37 17.75
C ASP A 33 -8.64 5.41 16.65
N ASP A 34 -8.17 6.62 16.77
CA ASP A 34 -8.37 7.73 15.83
C ASP A 34 -7.14 7.98 14.92
N THR A 35 -6.19 7.03 14.87
CA THR A 35 -4.97 7.17 14.09
C THR A 35 -4.86 6.15 12.97
N ILE A 36 -4.15 6.53 11.91
CA ILE A 36 -3.77 5.67 10.79
C ILE A 36 -2.25 5.64 10.61
N LEU A 37 -1.71 4.46 10.36
CA LEU A 37 -0.29 4.29 10.05
C LEU A 37 -0.03 4.48 8.56
N LEU A 38 0.89 5.37 8.24
CA LEU A 38 1.40 5.59 6.89
C LEU A 38 2.92 5.38 6.85
N VAL A 39 3.41 5.04 5.66
CA VAL A 39 4.83 4.82 5.38
C VAL A 39 5.32 5.82 4.35
N LYS A 40 6.57 6.23 4.47
CA LYS A 40 7.28 7.05 3.49
C LYS A 40 8.51 6.31 3.01
N HIS A 41 8.61 6.09 1.71
CA HIS A 41 9.75 5.41 1.10
C HIS A 41 10.92 6.37 0.87
N THR A 42 12.15 5.87 0.90
CA THR A 42 13.38 6.66 0.70
C THR A 42 13.47 7.31 -0.68
N TYR A 43 12.73 6.80 -1.68
CA TYR A 43 12.76 7.21 -3.08
C TYR A 43 11.45 7.86 -3.56
N GLN A 44 10.46 8.08 -2.65
CA GLN A 44 9.16 8.67 -2.96
C GLN A 44 8.89 9.89 -2.06
N GLU A 45 8.07 10.82 -2.55
CA GLU A 45 7.79 12.07 -1.86
C GLU A 45 6.54 12.01 -0.99
N TYR A 46 5.61 11.09 -1.31
CA TYR A 46 4.33 10.97 -0.62
C TYR A 46 4.35 9.95 0.52
N TRP A 47 3.38 10.10 1.41
CA TRP A 47 2.98 9.06 2.34
C TRP A 47 2.04 8.06 1.67
N TYR A 48 2.21 6.79 1.98
CA TYR A 48 1.46 5.69 1.40
C TYR A 48 0.85 4.78 2.45
N LEU A 49 -0.20 4.04 2.05
CA LEU A 49 -0.63 2.86 2.78
C LEU A 49 0.44 1.77 2.64
N PRO A 50 0.80 1.06 3.72
CA PRO A 50 1.77 -0.04 3.66
C PRO A 50 1.25 -1.19 2.81
N GLY A 51 2.18 -1.95 2.21
CA GLY A 51 1.93 -3.11 1.38
C GLY A 51 2.73 -3.09 0.08
N GLY A 52 2.59 -4.12 -0.75
CA GLY A 52 3.40 -4.31 -1.94
C GLY A 52 2.77 -5.24 -2.96
N GLY A 53 3.61 -5.93 -3.74
CA GLY A 53 3.18 -6.83 -4.79
C GLY A 53 2.84 -8.23 -4.30
N VAL A 54 1.85 -8.86 -4.90
CA VAL A 54 1.54 -10.28 -4.69
C VAL A 54 2.52 -11.13 -5.47
N LYS A 55 3.15 -12.10 -4.83
CA LYS A 55 4.06 -13.05 -5.46
C LYS A 55 3.28 -14.24 -6.04
N LYS A 56 3.85 -14.90 -7.03
CA LYS A 56 3.25 -16.08 -7.65
C LYS A 56 3.06 -17.20 -6.61
N GLY A 57 1.87 -17.75 -6.54
CA GLY A 57 1.53 -18.84 -5.60
C GLY A 57 1.19 -18.37 -4.17
N GLU A 58 1.07 -17.07 -3.95
CA GLU A 58 0.75 -16.46 -2.67
C GLU A 58 -0.72 -16.04 -2.62
N THR A 59 -1.39 -16.24 -1.50
CA THR A 59 -2.72 -15.67 -1.29
C THR A 59 -2.63 -14.16 -1.03
N LEU A 60 -3.74 -13.44 -1.21
CA LEU A 60 -3.77 -12.00 -0.96
C LEU A 60 -3.51 -11.67 0.52
N GLU A 61 -4.01 -12.50 1.43
CA GLU A 61 -3.77 -12.32 2.87
C GLU A 61 -2.32 -12.64 3.24
N ASP A 62 -1.72 -13.70 2.68
CA ASP A 62 -0.31 -13.99 2.92
C ASP A 62 0.58 -12.88 2.38
N ALA A 63 0.25 -12.34 1.19
CA ALA A 63 0.98 -11.24 0.60
C ALA A 63 0.98 -9.99 1.48
N ILE A 64 -0.18 -9.56 1.98
CA ILE A 64 -0.23 -8.35 2.82
C ILE A 64 0.47 -8.55 4.17
N ARG A 65 0.36 -9.74 4.78
CA ARG A 65 1.07 -10.06 6.03
C ARG A 65 2.57 -10.06 5.82
N ARG A 66 3.06 -10.66 4.75
CA ARG A 66 4.49 -10.66 4.39
C ARG A 66 5.00 -9.24 4.13
N GLU A 67 4.33 -8.48 3.26
CA GLU A 67 4.74 -7.12 2.89
C GLU A 67 4.85 -6.21 4.13
N VAL A 68 3.83 -6.19 4.97
CA VAL A 68 3.81 -5.35 6.16
C VAL A 68 4.85 -5.78 7.19
N SER A 69 5.11 -7.09 7.32
CA SER A 69 6.18 -7.61 8.16
C SER A 69 7.57 -7.23 7.61
N GLU A 70 7.78 -7.32 6.29
CA GLU A 70 9.05 -6.94 5.63
C GLU A 70 9.29 -5.43 5.69
N GLU A 71 8.27 -4.61 5.35
CA GLU A 71 8.42 -3.14 5.29
C GLU A 71 8.60 -2.49 6.67
N ILE A 72 7.72 -2.83 7.60
CA ILE A 72 7.57 -2.07 8.86
C ILE A 72 7.64 -2.94 10.12
N GLY A 73 7.91 -4.23 9.99
CA GLY A 73 8.00 -5.15 11.11
C GLY A 73 6.69 -5.33 11.87
N ALA A 74 5.55 -5.15 11.22
CA ALA A 74 4.25 -5.29 11.86
C ALA A 74 3.70 -6.71 11.72
N GLN A 75 2.94 -7.13 12.75
CA GLN A 75 2.14 -8.36 12.74
C GLN A 75 0.67 -7.97 12.70
N LEU A 76 -0.09 -8.58 11.77
CA LEU A 76 -1.51 -8.28 11.56
C LEU A 76 -2.40 -9.34 12.22
N GLY A 77 -3.41 -8.91 12.95
CA GLY A 77 -4.50 -9.74 13.42
C GLY A 77 -5.58 -9.95 12.36
N ASN A 78 -6.83 -9.64 12.69
CA ASN A 78 -7.96 -9.83 11.77
C ASN A 78 -7.91 -8.84 10.59
N LEU A 79 -8.12 -9.35 9.39
CA LEU A 79 -8.20 -8.60 8.15
C LEU A 79 -9.65 -8.55 7.65
N ALA A 80 -10.10 -7.37 7.27
CA ALA A 80 -11.35 -7.18 6.53
C ALA A 80 -11.05 -6.61 5.15
N LEU A 81 -11.75 -7.07 4.13
CA LEU A 81 -11.62 -6.52 2.78
C LEU A 81 -12.30 -5.15 2.73
N LEU A 82 -11.56 -4.10 2.35
CA LEU A 82 -12.11 -2.77 2.07
C LEU A 82 -12.58 -2.67 0.60
N GLY A 83 -11.79 -3.16 -0.34
CA GLY A 83 -12.17 -3.16 -1.74
C GLY A 83 -11.06 -3.58 -2.69
N VAL A 84 -11.38 -3.56 -4.00
CA VAL A 84 -10.46 -3.85 -5.10
C VAL A 84 -10.48 -2.70 -6.10
N TYR A 85 -9.31 -2.19 -6.45
CA TYR A 85 -9.18 -0.96 -7.24
C TYR A 85 -8.24 -1.17 -8.41
N SER A 86 -8.67 -0.71 -9.58
CA SER A 86 -7.88 -0.79 -10.81
C SER A 86 -7.10 0.51 -11.02
N ASN A 87 -5.80 0.39 -11.22
CA ASN A 87 -4.89 1.48 -11.52
C ASN A 87 -4.21 1.24 -12.87
N PHE A 88 -4.36 2.19 -13.77
CA PHE A 88 -3.76 2.15 -15.10
C PHE A 88 -2.61 3.15 -15.13
N TYR A 89 -1.40 2.64 -14.96
CA TYR A 89 -0.20 3.45 -14.87
C TYR A 89 0.95 2.82 -15.66
N GLU A 90 1.65 3.63 -16.43
CA GLU A 90 2.83 3.20 -17.21
C GLU A 90 2.62 1.92 -18.02
N TYR A 91 1.49 1.85 -18.76
CA TYR A 91 1.10 0.70 -19.60
C TYR A 91 0.79 -0.61 -18.84
N LYS A 92 0.73 -0.56 -17.52
CA LYS A 92 0.30 -1.68 -16.68
C LYS A 92 -1.18 -1.55 -16.32
N SER A 93 -1.82 -2.70 -16.13
CA SER A 93 -3.09 -2.82 -15.45
C SER A 93 -2.82 -3.37 -14.06
N ASP A 94 -2.75 -2.50 -13.06
CA ASP A 94 -2.48 -2.88 -11.69
C ASP A 94 -3.78 -2.96 -10.90
N HIS A 95 -4.05 -4.09 -10.28
CA HIS A 95 -5.23 -4.29 -9.43
C HIS A 95 -4.78 -4.33 -7.98
N ILE A 96 -5.29 -3.40 -7.18
CA ILE A 96 -4.89 -3.22 -5.80
C ILE A 96 -6.01 -3.67 -4.88
N VAL A 97 -5.74 -4.70 -4.09
CA VAL A 97 -6.63 -5.18 -3.05
C VAL A 97 -6.30 -4.46 -1.75
N VAL A 98 -7.31 -3.83 -1.14
CA VAL A 98 -7.12 -3.06 0.08
C VAL A 98 -7.81 -3.73 1.25
N PHE A 99 -7.04 -3.99 2.29
CA PHE A 99 -7.51 -4.53 3.56
C PHE A 99 -7.63 -3.43 4.62
N LEU A 100 -8.43 -3.69 5.63
CA LEU A 100 -8.52 -2.95 6.88
C LEU A 100 -8.04 -3.87 8.02
N CYS A 101 -7.17 -3.37 8.88
CA CYS A 101 -6.73 -4.04 10.08
C CYS A 101 -6.72 -3.06 11.26
N LYS A 102 -7.38 -3.45 12.37
CA LYS A 102 -7.42 -2.66 13.61
C LYS A 102 -6.62 -3.31 14.75
N ASP A 103 -6.23 -4.55 14.54
CA ASP A 103 -5.49 -5.37 15.49
C ASP A 103 -4.10 -5.69 14.90
N PHE A 104 -3.10 -4.92 15.29
CA PHE A 104 -1.72 -5.09 14.81
C PHE A 104 -0.70 -4.68 15.87
N THR A 105 0.49 -5.26 15.79
CA THR A 105 1.67 -4.88 16.60
C THR A 105 2.78 -4.33 15.71
N LEU A 106 3.66 -3.53 16.29
CA LEU A 106 4.83 -2.94 15.65
C LEU A 106 6.05 -3.31 16.50
N ASP A 107 6.56 -4.51 16.32
CA ASP A 107 7.64 -5.08 17.16
C ASP A 107 8.86 -5.54 16.36
N GLY A 108 8.80 -5.45 15.03
CA GLY A 108 9.88 -5.80 14.13
C GLY A 108 10.76 -4.62 13.72
N LYS A 109 11.67 -4.88 12.78
CA LYS A 109 12.55 -3.87 12.20
C LYS A 109 11.96 -3.34 10.90
N MET A 110 12.14 -2.06 10.67
CA MET A 110 11.81 -1.38 9.42
C MET A 110 12.83 -1.73 8.34
N ASP A 111 12.36 -1.97 7.10
CA ASP A 111 13.23 -2.15 5.93
C ASP A 111 14.00 -0.86 5.60
N ASN A 112 15.19 -1.03 4.97
CA ASN A 112 16.03 0.10 4.53
C ASN A 112 15.39 0.95 3.42
N GLU A 113 14.37 0.45 2.72
CA GLU A 113 13.61 1.20 1.71
C GLU A 113 12.58 2.16 2.34
N ILE A 114 12.25 1.97 3.60
CA ILE A 114 11.34 2.83 4.36
C ILE A 114 12.14 3.94 5.04
N ALA A 115 11.84 5.18 4.71
CA ALA A 115 12.45 6.34 5.33
C ALA A 115 11.80 6.68 6.68
N GLU A 116 10.48 6.50 6.77
CA GLU A 116 9.72 6.87 7.96
C GLU A 116 8.40 6.08 8.05
N ILE A 117 8.01 5.75 9.28
CA ILE A 117 6.70 5.20 9.64
C ILE A 117 6.09 6.17 10.64
N ARG A 118 4.82 6.54 10.47
CA ARG A 118 4.13 7.42 11.41
C ARG A 118 2.66 7.09 11.55
N LEU A 119 2.16 7.17 12.78
CA LEU A 119 0.73 7.20 13.10
C LEU A 119 0.26 8.66 13.05
N PHE A 120 -0.66 8.95 12.14
CA PHE A 120 -1.29 10.25 12.01
C PHE A 120 -2.69 10.19 12.60
N LYS A 121 -3.09 11.23 13.31
CA LYS A 121 -4.50 11.39 13.64
C LYS A 121 -5.30 11.56 12.35
N ILE A 122 -6.42 10.86 12.25
CA ILE A 122 -7.26 10.91 11.03
C ILE A 122 -7.79 12.34 10.78
N ALA A 123 -8.00 13.11 11.83
CA ALA A 123 -8.42 14.51 11.73
C ALA A 123 -7.28 15.47 11.30
N GLU A 124 -6.01 15.03 11.33
CA GLU A 124 -4.82 15.85 11.09
C GLU A 124 -3.89 15.19 10.07
N LEU A 125 -4.45 14.69 8.98
CA LEU A 125 -3.67 14.00 7.95
C LEU A 125 -2.72 14.97 7.23
N PRO A 126 -1.49 14.54 6.87
CA PRO A 126 -0.56 15.37 6.12
C PRO A 126 -1.07 15.63 4.69
N ALA A 127 -0.70 16.78 4.13
CA ALA A 127 -1.11 17.16 2.78
C ALA A 127 -0.44 16.33 1.67
N ASP A 128 0.71 15.70 1.97
CA ASP A 128 1.53 14.92 1.05
C ASP A 128 1.22 13.42 1.09
N ILE A 129 -0.05 13.03 1.27
CA ILE A 129 -0.50 11.64 1.08
C ILE A 129 -0.71 11.36 -0.42
N SER A 130 -0.34 10.17 -0.88
CA SER A 130 -0.58 9.77 -2.28
C SER A 130 -2.07 9.80 -2.63
N PRO A 131 -2.42 10.23 -3.86
CA PRO A 131 -3.83 10.37 -4.27
C PRO A 131 -4.66 9.09 -4.13
N GLY A 132 -4.05 7.93 -4.36
CA GLY A 132 -4.71 6.64 -4.17
C GLY A 132 -4.98 6.36 -2.69
N SER A 133 -3.97 6.58 -1.83
CA SER A 133 -4.10 6.33 -0.39
C SER A 133 -5.13 7.23 0.27
N ILE A 134 -5.15 8.54 -0.05
CA ILE A 134 -6.13 9.45 0.55
C ILE A 134 -7.57 9.07 0.19
N ARG A 135 -7.83 8.66 -1.07
CA ARG A 135 -9.18 8.19 -1.46
C ARG A 135 -9.65 6.98 -0.66
N ARG A 136 -8.75 6.04 -0.34
CA ARG A 136 -9.10 4.86 0.48
C ARG A 136 -9.37 5.22 1.93
N ILE A 137 -8.62 6.18 2.46
CA ILE A 137 -8.88 6.72 3.81
C ILE A 137 -10.25 7.41 3.86
N GLU A 138 -10.56 8.23 2.86
CA GLU A 138 -11.86 8.91 2.77
C GLU A 138 -13.04 7.93 2.63
N GLU A 139 -12.88 6.84 1.87
CA GLU A 139 -13.88 5.78 1.76
C GLU A 139 -14.13 5.12 3.11
N TYR A 140 -13.07 4.78 3.84
CA TYR A 140 -13.20 4.25 5.19
C TYR A 140 -13.97 5.20 6.12
N LEU A 141 -13.73 6.51 6.02
CA LEU A 141 -14.37 7.53 6.86
C LEU A 141 -15.86 7.73 6.54
N ARG A 142 -16.31 7.43 5.34
CA ARG A 142 -17.74 7.50 4.95
C ARG A 142 -18.61 6.44 5.63
N ARG A 143 -18.03 5.55 6.42
CA ARG A 143 -18.71 4.54 7.26
C ARG A 143 -19.52 3.49 6.51
N ASP A 144 -19.44 3.41 5.20
CA ASP A 144 -19.92 2.28 4.44
C ASP A 144 -18.77 1.29 4.29
N HIS A 145 -18.76 0.26 5.13
CA HIS A 145 -17.68 -0.74 5.17
C HIS A 145 -17.93 -1.94 4.26
N SER A 146 -18.91 -1.85 3.38
CA SER A 146 -19.12 -2.86 2.34
C SER A 146 -17.94 -2.80 1.35
N PRO A 147 -17.35 -3.95 0.98
CA PRO A 147 -16.27 -3.96 0.01
C PRO A 147 -16.69 -3.34 -1.33
N THR A 148 -15.87 -2.46 -1.86
CA THR A 148 -16.16 -1.73 -3.09
C THR A 148 -15.20 -2.12 -4.22
N VAL A 149 -15.62 -1.87 -5.47
CA VAL A 149 -14.79 -2.02 -6.66
C VAL A 149 -14.73 -0.66 -7.37
N GLY A 150 -13.53 -0.20 -7.71
CA GLY A 150 -13.38 1.12 -8.30
C GLY A 150 -12.01 1.36 -8.93
N ARG A 151 -11.67 2.65 -9.09
CA ARG A 151 -10.34 3.11 -9.52
C ARG A 151 -9.49 3.50 -8.32
N TRP A 152 -8.20 3.18 -8.43
CA TRP A 152 -7.19 3.57 -7.44
C TRP A 152 -6.97 5.08 -7.36
#